data_dc7f65ec76d015ddc7bb9ab1ad0cf17b
#
_entry.id   dc7f65ec76d015ddc7bb9ab1ad0cf17b
#
_cell.length_a   1.000
_cell.length_b   1.000
_cell.length_c   1.000
_cell.angle_alpha   90.00
_cell.angle_beta   90.00
_cell.angle_gamma   90.00
#
_symmetry.space_group_name_H-M   'P 1'
#
loop_
_entity.id
_entity.type
_entity.pdbx_description
1 polymer ?
#
loop_
_entity_poly.entity_id
_entity_poly.type
_entity_poly.pdbx_seq_one_letter_code
_entity_poly.pdbx_strand_id
1 'polypeptide(L)'
;IWLNKINDLKPDLIICARYGEILKKSLLTIPNIGVINFHPSLLPKYKGLGPIFQALLHNENEIGFSFHYIDEDVDAGEIIKRQKIKTKKNESVSRITIRAHIAGGYELLSVINNIKKGNKKTEEVIQDAGNFFSWPEKKYVKKFIQSNKKYIEFRDSLSLVFYNPKKF
;
A
#
# COMPACT_ATOMS: atom_id res chain seq x y z
N ILE A 1 2.20 25.82 -7.52
CA ILE A 1 1.69 26.48 -6.26
C ILE A 1 1.80 25.52 -5.07
N TRP A 2 1.36 24.26 -5.13
CA TRP A 2 1.37 23.36 -3.98
C TRP A 2 2.79 22.84 -3.61
N LEU A 3 3.69 22.65 -4.59
CA LEU A 3 5.09 22.27 -4.34
C LEU A 3 5.82 23.30 -3.48
N ASN A 4 5.62 24.61 -3.75
CA ASN A 4 6.23 25.68 -2.96
C ASN A 4 5.73 25.60 -1.50
N LYS A 5 4.44 25.38 -1.29
CA LYS A 5 3.89 25.22 0.05
C LYS A 5 4.51 24.04 0.82
N ILE A 6 4.74 22.89 0.14
CA ILE A 6 5.41 21.75 0.77
C ILE A 6 6.86 22.09 1.08
N ASN A 7 7.56 22.75 0.17
CA ASN A 7 8.94 23.16 0.37
C ASN A 7 9.08 24.15 1.56
N ASP A 8 8.14 25.08 1.70
CA ASP A 8 8.13 26.07 2.80
C ASP A 8 7.94 25.38 4.18
N LEU A 9 7.27 24.22 4.23
CA LEU A 9 7.12 23.42 5.44
C LEU A 9 8.41 22.71 5.87
N LYS A 10 9.41 22.60 4.97
CA LYS A 10 10.69 21.91 5.20
C LYS A 10 10.51 20.53 5.86
N PRO A 11 9.72 19.63 5.30
CA PRO A 11 9.46 18.32 5.92
C PRO A 11 10.74 17.49 5.89
N ASP A 12 11.01 16.76 6.98
CA ASP A 12 12.07 15.76 6.99
C ASP A 12 11.64 14.48 6.24
N LEU A 13 10.38 14.13 6.34
CA LEU A 13 9.80 12.92 5.75
C LEU A 13 8.41 13.24 5.20
N ILE A 14 8.10 12.75 4.01
CA ILE A 14 6.74 12.78 3.44
C ILE A 14 6.20 11.34 3.41
N ILE A 15 4.95 11.18 3.83
CA ILE A 15 4.25 9.90 3.78
C ILE A 15 3.13 10.00 2.77
N CYS A 16 3.13 9.07 1.83
CA CYS A 16 2.15 8.93 0.79
C CYS A 16 1.27 7.70 1.05
N ALA A 17 -0.04 7.85 0.96
CA ALA A 17 -0.98 6.75 1.06
C ALA A 17 -2.16 7.01 0.13
N ARG A 18 -2.45 6.08 -0.79
CA ARG A 18 -3.54 6.19 -1.77
C ARG A 18 -3.50 7.46 -2.64
N TYR A 19 -2.35 7.97 -2.89
CA TYR A 19 -2.19 9.07 -3.84
C TYR A 19 -2.28 8.51 -5.26
N GLY A 20 -3.14 9.11 -6.09
CA GLY A 20 -3.50 8.57 -7.41
C GLY A 20 -2.61 9.02 -8.56
N GLU A 21 -1.57 9.80 -8.30
CA GLU A 21 -0.67 10.34 -9.32
C GLU A 21 0.78 9.94 -9.06
N ILE A 22 1.59 9.89 -10.11
CA ILE A 22 3.03 9.66 -10.01
C ILE A 22 3.69 10.91 -9.44
N LEU A 23 4.42 10.76 -8.33
CA LEU A 23 5.16 11.84 -7.72
C LEU A 23 6.40 12.16 -8.56
N LYS A 24 6.51 13.43 -8.93
CA LYS A 24 7.66 13.92 -9.75
C LYS A 24 8.90 14.10 -8.88
N LYS A 25 10.06 13.99 -9.48
CA LYS A 25 11.38 14.20 -8.87
C LYS A 25 11.44 15.48 -8.02
N SER A 26 10.81 16.55 -8.50
CA SER A 26 10.73 17.83 -7.77
C SER A 26 10.10 17.75 -6.39
N LEU A 27 9.21 16.76 -6.13
CA LEU A 27 8.68 16.50 -4.81
C LEU A 27 9.59 15.55 -4.01
N LEU A 28 10.14 14.53 -4.68
CA LEU A 28 10.96 13.51 -4.01
C LEU A 28 12.24 14.08 -3.39
N THR A 29 12.71 15.21 -3.91
CA THR A 29 13.93 15.90 -3.42
C THR A 29 13.67 16.94 -2.32
N ILE A 30 12.42 17.20 -1.94
CA ILE A 30 12.11 18.18 -0.88
C ILE A 30 12.48 17.65 0.51
N PRO A 31 12.03 16.44 0.92
CA PRO A 31 12.30 15.98 2.28
C PRO A 31 13.73 15.45 2.45
N ASN A 32 14.36 15.76 3.58
CA ASN A 32 15.74 15.34 3.88
C ASN A 32 15.92 13.82 3.97
N ILE A 33 14.89 13.10 4.43
CA ILE A 33 14.91 11.65 4.62
C ILE A 33 14.39 10.94 3.38
N GLY A 34 13.34 11.49 2.76
CA GLY A 34 12.71 10.93 1.57
C GLY A 34 11.19 10.88 1.64
N VAL A 35 10.58 10.23 0.67
CA VAL A 35 9.15 10.01 0.57
C VAL A 35 8.87 8.52 0.74
N ILE A 36 7.98 8.16 1.67
CA ILE A 36 7.56 6.78 1.91
C ILE A 36 6.15 6.58 1.37
N ASN A 37 5.92 5.49 0.67
CA ASN A 37 4.59 5.06 0.27
C ASN A 37 4.10 3.87 1.10
N PHE A 38 2.80 3.89 1.43
CA PHE A 38 2.06 2.71 1.86
C PHE A 38 1.43 2.05 0.65
N HIS A 39 1.88 0.84 0.33
CA HIS A 39 1.34 0.05 -0.78
C HIS A 39 0.63 -1.21 -0.26
N PRO A 40 -0.65 -1.44 -0.57
CA PRO A 40 -1.41 -2.56 -0.04
C PRO A 40 -1.14 -3.87 -0.80
N SER A 41 0.14 -4.24 -0.93
CA SER A 41 0.61 -5.56 -1.35
C SER A 41 1.90 -5.92 -0.65
N LEU A 42 2.30 -7.18 -0.74
CA LEU A 42 3.62 -7.65 -0.36
C LEU A 42 4.58 -7.44 -1.53
N LEU A 43 5.13 -6.21 -1.65
CA LEU A 43 6.10 -5.89 -2.71
C LEU A 43 7.28 -6.90 -2.72
N PRO A 44 7.83 -7.21 -3.88
CA PRO A 44 7.62 -6.60 -5.19
C PRO A 44 6.41 -7.13 -5.97
N LYS A 45 5.59 -8.02 -5.40
CA LYS A 45 4.38 -8.52 -6.04
C LYS A 45 3.31 -7.41 -6.12
N TYR A 46 2.59 -7.36 -7.25
CA TYR A 46 1.44 -6.49 -7.46
C TYR A 46 1.73 -5.00 -7.33
N LYS A 47 2.79 -4.53 -7.99
CA LYS A 47 3.07 -3.11 -8.20
C LYS A 47 1.93 -2.44 -8.97
N GLY A 48 1.69 -1.16 -8.74
CA GLY A 48 0.72 -0.35 -9.47
C GLY A 48 -0.69 -0.41 -8.87
N LEU A 49 -1.72 -0.55 -9.71
CA LEU A 49 -3.10 -0.30 -9.35
C LEU A 49 -3.88 -1.57 -8.95
N GLY A 50 -4.72 -1.43 -7.92
CA GLY A 50 -5.63 -2.48 -7.47
C GLY A 50 -4.94 -3.73 -6.91
N PRO A 51 -3.86 -3.62 -6.13
CA PRO A 51 -3.04 -4.76 -5.73
C PRO A 51 -3.81 -5.86 -5.00
N ILE A 52 -4.75 -5.52 -4.12
CA ILE A 52 -5.59 -6.51 -3.42
C ILE A 52 -6.55 -7.22 -4.39
N PHE A 53 -7.12 -6.49 -5.35
CA PHE A 53 -7.93 -7.10 -6.41
C PHE A 53 -7.10 -8.12 -7.20
N GLN A 54 -5.88 -7.73 -7.60
CA GLN A 54 -4.97 -8.60 -8.36
C GLN A 54 -4.58 -9.83 -7.54
N ALA A 55 -4.20 -9.66 -6.27
CA ALA A 55 -3.86 -10.77 -5.40
C ALA A 55 -5.02 -11.77 -5.25
N LEU A 56 -6.24 -11.28 -5.04
CA LEU A 56 -7.42 -12.13 -4.99
C LEU A 56 -7.73 -12.79 -6.34
N LEU A 57 -7.61 -12.06 -7.46
CA LEU A 57 -7.82 -12.61 -8.81
C LEU A 57 -6.90 -13.80 -9.09
N HIS A 58 -5.65 -13.72 -8.64
CA HIS A 58 -4.64 -14.76 -8.79
C HIS A 58 -4.66 -15.82 -7.68
N ASN A 59 -5.66 -15.79 -6.77
CA ASN A 59 -5.79 -16.72 -5.66
C ASN A 59 -4.56 -16.76 -4.73
N GLU A 60 -3.95 -15.60 -4.48
CA GLU A 60 -2.84 -15.54 -3.54
C GLU A 60 -3.28 -15.97 -2.13
N ASN A 61 -2.46 -16.79 -1.51
CA ASN A 61 -2.67 -17.26 -0.13
C ASN A 61 -2.21 -16.22 0.90
N GLU A 62 -1.33 -15.31 0.48
CA GLU A 62 -0.74 -14.29 1.33
C GLU A 62 -1.03 -12.91 0.78
N ILE A 63 -1.72 -12.13 1.56
CA ILE A 63 -2.02 -10.72 1.29
C ILE A 63 -1.40 -9.88 2.40
N GLY A 64 -1.03 -8.64 2.10
CA GLY A 64 -0.44 -7.75 3.08
C GLY A 64 -0.24 -6.35 2.55
N PHE A 65 0.67 -5.64 3.17
CA PHE A 65 1.08 -4.31 2.75
C PHE A 65 2.59 -4.11 2.91
N SER A 66 3.10 -3.09 2.25
CA SER A 66 4.49 -2.69 2.30
C SER A 66 4.61 -1.19 2.55
N PHE A 67 5.64 -0.81 3.31
CA PHE A 67 6.19 0.53 3.31
C PHE A 67 7.48 0.50 2.50
N HIS A 68 7.62 1.40 1.54
CA HIS A 68 8.81 1.51 0.71
C HIS A 68 9.13 2.98 0.44
N TYR A 69 10.38 3.29 0.16
CA TYR A 69 10.73 4.60 -0.36
C TYR A 69 10.18 4.75 -1.78
N ILE A 70 9.76 5.96 -2.14
CA ILE A 70 9.38 6.28 -3.52
C ILE A 70 10.64 6.71 -4.25
N ASP A 71 10.86 6.12 -5.41
CA ASP A 71 11.86 6.51 -6.40
C ASP A 71 11.20 6.92 -7.74
N GLU A 72 11.96 6.92 -8.82
CA GLU A 72 11.46 7.32 -10.14
C GLU A 72 10.56 6.23 -10.77
N ASP A 73 10.72 4.98 -10.35
CA ASP A 73 9.95 3.84 -10.85
C ASP A 73 8.78 3.49 -9.91
N VAL A 74 7.63 3.14 -10.48
CA VAL A 74 6.41 2.89 -9.71
C VAL A 74 6.56 1.66 -8.82
N ASP A 75 6.39 1.87 -7.50
CA ASP A 75 6.47 0.84 -6.46
C ASP A 75 7.73 -0.02 -6.53
N ALA A 76 8.88 0.57 -6.92
CA ALA A 76 10.15 -0.12 -7.10
C ALA A 76 11.22 0.27 -6.08
N GLY A 77 11.00 1.31 -5.29
CA GLY A 77 11.95 1.78 -4.28
C GLY A 77 12.19 0.80 -3.14
N GLU A 78 13.23 1.05 -2.35
CA GLU A 78 13.65 0.18 -1.25
C GLU A 78 12.55 -0.09 -0.25
N ILE A 79 12.32 -1.36 0.05
CA ILE A 79 11.26 -1.80 0.98
C ILE A 79 11.75 -1.64 2.43
N ILE A 80 11.04 -0.82 3.19
CA ILE A 80 11.34 -0.58 4.61
C ILE A 80 10.75 -1.70 5.46
N LYS A 81 9.51 -2.11 5.15
CA LYS A 81 8.81 -3.14 5.90
C LYS A 81 7.66 -3.74 5.11
N ARG A 82 7.48 -5.04 5.24
CA ARG A 82 6.31 -5.77 4.76
C ARG A 82 5.58 -6.42 5.93
N GLN A 83 4.26 -6.47 5.84
CA GLN A 83 3.46 -7.17 6.83
C GLN A 83 2.32 -7.92 6.17
N LYS A 84 2.22 -9.22 6.50
CA LYS A 84 1.10 -10.08 6.10
C LYS A 84 -0.12 -9.77 6.94
N ILE A 85 -1.29 -9.84 6.32
CA ILE A 85 -2.58 -9.78 7.01
C ILE A 85 -3.34 -11.08 6.79
N LYS A 86 -3.93 -11.60 7.86
CA LYS A 86 -4.79 -12.79 7.76
C LYS A 86 -6.06 -12.43 6.99
N THR A 87 -6.37 -13.13 5.92
CA THR A 87 -7.63 -12.99 5.19
C THR A 87 -8.61 -14.06 5.62
N LYS A 88 -9.91 -13.75 5.52
CA LYS A 88 -10.99 -14.71 5.74
C LYS A 88 -11.52 -15.19 4.40
N LYS A 89 -12.04 -16.40 4.36
CA LYS A 89 -12.71 -16.92 3.17
C LYS A 89 -13.84 -15.98 2.74
N ASN A 90 -13.90 -15.69 1.44
CA ASN A 90 -14.90 -14.81 0.83
C ASN A 90 -14.88 -13.35 1.32
N GLU A 91 -13.75 -12.86 1.84
CA GLU A 91 -13.59 -11.46 2.19
C GLU A 91 -13.53 -10.60 0.91
N SER A 92 -14.22 -9.45 0.92
CA SER A 92 -14.21 -8.53 -0.23
C SER A 92 -12.89 -7.78 -0.37
N VAL A 93 -12.57 -7.30 -1.59
CA VAL A 93 -11.42 -6.41 -1.84
C VAL A 93 -11.46 -5.21 -0.91
N SER A 94 -12.63 -4.57 -0.80
CA SER A 94 -12.83 -3.37 0.03
C SER A 94 -12.51 -3.64 1.50
N ARG A 95 -12.99 -4.74 2.05
CA ARG A 95 -12.76 -5.10 3.45
C ARG A 95 -11.30 -5.38 3.76
N ILE A 96 -10.62 -6.14 2.89
CA ILE A 96 -9.17 -6.39 3.04
C ILE A 96 -8.40 -5.07 2.93
N THR A 97 -8.79 -4.19 1.98
CA THR A 97 -8.16 -2.88 1.80
C THR A 97 -8.27 -2.03 3.08
N ILE A 98 -9.48 -1.95 3.67
CA ILE A 98 -9.70 -1.21 4.91
C ILE A 98 -8.80 -1.76 6.03
N ARG A 99 -8.78 -3.08 6.22
CA ARG A 99 -7.97 -3.73 7.25
C ARG A 99 -6.47 -3.51 7.03
N ALA A 100 -6.00 -3.57 5.78
CA ALA A 100 -4.61 -3.27 5.45
C ALA A 100 -4.22 -1.85 5.83
N HIS A 101 -5.09 -0.87 5.52
CA HIS A 101 -4.82 0.54 5.86
C HIS A 101 -4.83 0.78 7.37
N ILE A 102 -5.74 0.15 8.09
CA ILE A 102 -5.80 0.26 9.55
C ILE A 102 -4.54 -0.35 10.18
N ALA A 103 -4.19 -1.58 9.81
CA ALA A 103 -2.97 -2.24 10.30
C ALA A 103 -1.72 -1.44 9.92
N GLY A 104 -1.67 -0.92 8.69
CA GLY A 104 -0.59 -0.05 8.23
C GLY A 104 -0.49 1.25 9.01
N GLY A 105 -1.62 1.87 9.39
CA GLY A 105 -1.63 3.06 10.22
C GLY A 105 -0.96 2.86 11.59
N TYR A 106 -1.22 1.72 12.24
CA TYR A 106 -0.54 1.37 13.49
C TYR A 106 0.95 1.11 13.27
N GLU A 107 1.28 0.38 12.21
CA GLU A 107 2.67 0.03 11.92
C GLU A 107 3.50 1.22 11.47
N LEU A 108 2.88 2.21 10.85
CA LEU A 108 3.53 3.44 10.39
C LEU A 108 4.24 4.18 11.54
N LEU A 109 3.66 4.20 12.73
CA LEU A 109 4.30 4.81 13.91
C LEU A 109 5.61 4.13 14.26
N SER A 110 5.66 2.80 14.17
CA SER A 110 6.88 2.02 14.38
C SER A 110 7.93 2.35 13.32
N VAL A 111 7.52 2.42 12.05
CA VAL A 111 8.40 2.79 10.92
C VAL A 111 9.00 4.17 11.13
N ILE A 112 8.18 5.18 11.44
CA ILE A 112 8.65 6.55 11.68
C ILE A 112 9.63 6.61 12.86
N ASN A 113 9.32 5.93 13.97
CA ASN A 113 10.18 5.91 15.13
C ASN A 113 11.54 5.26 14.85
N ASN A 114 11.58 4.20 14.04
CA ASN A 114 12.82 3.56 13.63
C ASN A 114 13.68 4.50 12.77
N ILE A 115 13.06 5.18 11.80
CA ILE A 115 13.74 6.14 10.95
C ILE A 115 14.30 7.31 11.77
N LYS A 116 13.54 7.86 12.71
CA LYS A 116 14.00 8.92 13.63
C LYS A 116 15.22 8.50 14.46
N LYS A 117 15.34 7.23 14.80
CA LYS A 117 16.49 6.67 15.53
C LYS A 117 17.69 6.39 14.60
N GLY A 118 17.62 6.75 13.33
CA GLY A 118 18.67 6.48 12.35
C GLY A 118 18.67 5.04 11.80
N ASN A 119 17.71 4.21 12.19
CA ASN A 119 17.55 2.85 11.67
C ASN A 119 16.91 2.87 10.29
N LYS A 120 17.72 3.05 9.27
CA LYS A 120 17.28 2.99 7.86
C LYS A 120 17.38 1.56 7.29
N LYS A 121 17.11 0.54 8.11
CA LYS A 121 17.10 -0.85 7.61
C LYS A 121 16.00 -1.02 6.57
N THR A 122 16.38 -1.44 5.39
CA THR A 122 15.48 -1.88 4.33
C THR A 122 15.58 -3.39 4.19
N GLU A 123 14.51 -4.01 3.70
CA GLU A 123 14.51 -5.44 3.42
C GLU A 123 15.23 -5.68 2.09
N GLU A 124 16.18 -6.63 2.07
CA GLU A 124 16.77 -7.09 0.82
C GLU A 124 15.72 -7.84 0.00
N VAL A 125 15.35 -7.28 -1.14
CA VAL A 125 14.37 -7.87 -2.06
C VAL A 125 14.87 -7.68 -3.48
N ILE A 126 14.75 -8.73 -4.28
CA ILE A 126 14.98 -8.62 -5.73
C ILE A 126 13.82 -7.84 -6.33
N GLN A 127 14.04 -6.56 -6.58
CA GLN A 127 13.00 -5.62 -7.05
C GLN A 127 12.44 -5.98 -8.44
N ASP A 128 13.21 -6.67 -9.28
CA ASP A 128 12.79 -7.06 -10.64
C ASP A 128 11.79 -8.25 -10.66
N ALA A 129 11.55 -8.87 -9.50
CA ALA A 129 10.69 -10.07 -9.43
C ALA A 129 9.18 -9.79 -9.46
N GLY A 130 8.75 -8.51 -9.53
CA GLY A 130 7.34 -8.13 -9.40
C GLY A 130 6.68 -7.68 -10.70
N ASN A 131 5.42 -8.07 -10.89
CA ASN A 131 4.61 -7.59 -12.01
C ASN A 131 3.96 -6.26 -11.71
N PHE A 132 3.96 -5.35 -12.69
CA PHE A 132 3.20 -4.10 -12.66
C PHE A 132 1.79 -4.31 -13.20
N PHE A 133 0.80 -3.74 -12.53
CA PHE A 133 -0.61 -3.80 -12.93
C PHE A 133 -1.20 -2.39 -13.06
N SER A 134 -1.90 -2.18 -14.17
CA SER A 134 -2.82 -1.05 -14.37
C SER A 134 -4.22 -1.40 -13.87
N TRP A 135 -5.19 -0.49 -14.08
CA TRP A 135 -6.59 -0.81 -13.81
C TRP A 135 -7.03 -2.07 -14.57
N PRO A 136 -7.76 -2.98 -13.90
CA PRO A 136 -8.14 -4.24 -14.51
C PRO A 136 -9.09 -4.04 -15.71
N GLU A 137 -8.79 -4.71 -16.82
CA GLU A 137 -9.66 -4.77 -17.97
C GLU A 137 -10.99 -5.47 -17.63
N LYS A 138 -12.05 -5.14 -18.37
CA LYS A 138 -13.41 -5.71 -18.19
C LYS A 138 -13.41 -7.24 -18.13
N LYS A 139 -12.56 -7.92 -18.91
CA LYS A 139 -12.45 -9.39 -18.91
C LYS A 139 -12.02 -9.94 -17.56
N TYR A 140 -11.08 -9.28 -16.88
CA TYR A 140 -10.59 -9.69 -15.55
C TYR A 140 -11.61 -9.41 -14.45
N VAL A 141 -12.33 -8.28 -14.55
CA VAL A 141 -13.45 -7.98 -13.64
C VAL A 141 -14.56 -9.03 -13.78
N LYS A 142 -14.92 -9.43 -15.02
CA LYS A 142 -15.89 -10.49 -15.27
C LYS A 142 -15.43 -11.83 -14.65
N LYS A 143 -14.18 -12.23 -14.89
CA LYS A 143 -13.59 -13.45 -14.30
C LYS A 143 -13.64 -13.42 -12.78
N PHE A 144 -13.33 -12.27 -12.15
CA PHE A 144 -13.35 -12.08 -10.71
C PHE A 144 -14.75 -12.32 -10.14
N ILE A 145 -15.79 -11.73 -10.74
CA ILE A 145 -17.19 -11.91 -10.33
C ILE A 145 -17.63 -13.36 -10.54
N GLN A 146 -17.30 -13.98 -11.67
CA GLN A 146 -17.62 -15.37 -11.97
C GLN A 146 -16.98 -16.36 -11.00
N SER A 147 -15.85 -16.01 -10.39
CA SER A 147 -15.20 -16.82 -9.34
C SER A 147 -15.80 -16.60 -7.95
N ASN A 148 -16.99 -16.01 -7.86
CA ASN A 148 -17.72 -15.71 -6.61
C ASN A 148 -16.93 -14.80 -5.64
N LYS A 149 -16.02 -13.98 -6.18
CA LYS A 149 -15.28 -12.98 -5.42
C LYS A 149 -16.03 -11.65 -5.46
N LYS A 150 -15.84 -10.85 -4.41
CA LYS A 150 -16.58 -9.60 -4.25
C LYS A 150 -15.62 -8.43 -4.14
N TYR A 151 -15.94 -7.35 -4.85
CA TYR A 151 -15.18 -6.11 -4.71
C TYR A 151 -15.59 -5.35 -3.46
N ILE A 152 -16.91 -5.27 -3.20
CA ILE A 152 -17.52 -4.61 -2.04
C ILE A 152 -18.72 -5.42 -1.54
N GLU A 153 -18.95 -5.39 -0.24
CA GLU A 153 -20.16 -5.92 0.41
C GLU A 153 -20.82 -4.84 1.26
N PHE A 154 -22.14 -4.93 1.46
CA PHE A 154 -22.87 -4.01 2.34
C PHE A 154 -22.29 -3.96 3.76
N ARG A 155 -21.80 -5.09 4.25
CA ARG A 155 -21.15 -5.20 5.58
C ARG A 155 -19.81 -4.46 5.67
N ASP A 156 -19.20 -4.06 4.57
CA ASP A 156 -17.92 -3.33 4.58
C ASP A 156 -18.09 -1.92 5.14
N SER A 157 -19.22 -1.27 4.84
CA SER A 157 -19.56 0.04 5.40
C SER A 157 -19.81 -0.02 6.92
N LEU A 158 -20.41 -1.10 7.40
CA LEU A 158 -20.62 -1.31 8.83
C LEU A 158 -19.30 -1.52 9.59
N SER A 159 -18.30 -2.12 8.96
CA SER A 159 -16.99 -2.34 9.59
C SER A 159 -16.24 -1.04 9.90
N LEU A 160 -16.54 0.05 9.19
CA LEU A 160 -15.99 1.38 9.49
C LEU A 160 -16.66 2.04 10.69
N VAL A 161 -17.97 1.78 10.90
CA VAL A 161 -18.75 2.36 12.00
C VAL A 161 -18.47 1.64 13.34
N PHE A 162 -18.27 0.31 13.29
CA PHE A 162 -18.06 -0.53 14.46
C PHE A 162 -16.63 -1.02 14.60
N TYR A 163 -15.67 -0.25 14.10
CA TYR A 163 -14.27 -0.61 14.18
C TYR A 163 -13.79 -0.69 15.64
N ASN A 164 -13.29 -1.86 16.02
CA ASN A 164 -12.64 -2.07 17.32
C ASN A 164 -11.14 -2.34 17.11
N PRO A 165 -10.25 -1.38 17.45
CA PRO A 165 -8.82 -1.50 17.21
C PRO A 165 -8.14 -2.65 17.97
N LYS A 166 -8.76 -3.16 19.04
CA LYS A 166 -8.20 -4.25 19.88
C LYS A 166 -8.37 -5.66 19.30
N LYS A 167 -8.99 -5.81 18.11
CA LYS A 167 -9.23 -7.12 17.47
C LYS A 167 -8.27 -7.45 16.33
N PHE A 168 -7.18 -6.71 16.18
CA PHE A 168 -6.16 -6.93 15.15
C PHE A 168 -4.79 -7.17 15.75
#